data_fc971e9cb13670de3efc9eb78eb296db
#
_entry.id   fc971e9cb13670de3efc9eb78eb296db
#
_cell.length_a   1.000
_cell.length_b   1.000
_cell.length_c   1.000
_cell.angle_alpha   90.00
_cell.angle_beta   90.00
_cell.angle_gamma   90.00
#
_symmetry.space_group_name_H-M   'P 1'
#
loop_
_entity.id
_entity.type
_entity.pdbx_description
1 polymer ?
#
loop_
_entity_poly.entity_id
_entity_poly.type
_entity_poly.pdbx_seq_one_letter_code
_entity_poly.pdbx_strand_id
1 'polypeptide(L)'
;MDAFSDILSGVKLIGAVFFAAEFSAPWGFTMPSSCVMTARLAPGASHVVLYHLLIEGRSVVEMLSGEQIGLEPGDIVVFPHGDAHHMSSGKGASLPFPNYGISDKVKSRDLSPLHAGGGGEIARFVCGYMTCDPHLCGPILNGLPAVFKVNIRTDRAGHWLENSILHLVEEAASGRVGSAAMLAKLSEALFIDTLRRYVSGLSAEQTGWLAGTRDPVVGKGLALLHSRAAHPWTNADLAEEVGISRSALVERFTRYLDEAPMTYLTRWRLQLAARALQKTSRGVADIAAEIGYESEAAFNRAFKREFGQPPGRYRAEHKSLLTNRRNKADD
;
A
#
# COMPACT_ATOMS: atom_id res chain seq x y z
N MET A 1 5.32 -1.53 20.02
CA MET A 1 5.46 -1.34 18.55
C MET A 1 4.81 0.00 18.25
N ASP A 2 5.27 0.77 17.26
CA ASP A 2 4.59 2.01 16.86
C ASP A 2 3.35 1.68 16.00
N ALA A 3 2.39 2.62 15.93
CA ALA A 3 1.12 2.39 15.25
C ALA A 3 1.29 2.10 13.74
N PHE A 4 2.32 2.67 13.11
CA PHE A 4 2.61 2.42 11.70
C PHE A 4 3.06 0.97 11.47
N SER A 5 3.98 0.48 12.31
CA SER A 5 4.41 -0.92 12.30
C SER A 5 3.27 -1.88 12.61
N ASP A 6 2.36 -1.54 13.55
CA ASP A 6 1.20 -2.37 13.88
C ASP A 6 0.23 -2.52 12.69
N ILE A 7 -0.07 -1.43 11.99
CA ILE A 7 -0.91 -1.53 10.78
C ILE A 7 -0.21 -2.35 9.71
N LEU A 8 1.05 -2.04 9.37
CA LEU A 8 1.79 -2.75 8.33
C LEU A 8 1.94 -4.25 8.62
N SER A 9 2.18 -4.64 9.88
CA SER A 9 2.25 -6.06 10.27
C SER A 9 0.90 -6.77 10.18
N GLY A 10 -0.18 -6.05 10.40
CA GLY A 10 -1.55 -6.57 10.33
C GLY A 10 -2.11 -6.65 8.92
N VAL A 11 -1.62 -5.82 8.01
CA VAL A 11 -2.02 -5.81 6.60
C VAL A 11 -1.23 -6.87 5.85
N LYS A 12 -1.93 -7.73 5.12
CA LYS A 12 -1.28 -8.65 4.19
C LYS A 12 -0.95 -7.88 2.91
N LEU A 13 0.24 -7.30 2.87
CA LEU A 13 0.80 -6.76 1.65
C LEU A 13 1.34 -7.93 0.82
N ILE A 14 0.97 -8.01 -0.44
CA ILE A 14 1.56 -8.96 -1.38
C ILE A 14 2.13 -8.13 -2.52
N GLY A 15 3.45 -8.02 -2.55
CA GLY A 15 4.17 -7.32 -3.59
C GLY A 15 4.59 -8.25 -4.72
N ALA A 16 4.74 -7.68 -5.89
CA ALA A 16 5.43 -8.33 -7.00
C ALA A 16 6.04 -7.27 -7.91
N VAL A 17 7.20 -7.59 -8.49
CA VAL A 17 7.68 -6.95 -9.70
C VAL A 17 6.95 -7.60 -10.86
N PHE A 18 6.42 -6.81 -11.78
CA PHE A 18 5.70 -7.32 -12.94
C PHE A 18 6.36 -6.95 -14.26
N PHE A 19 7.33 -6.03 -14.23
CA PHE A 19 7.90 -5.47 -15.44
C PHE A 19 9.28 -4.87 -15.18
N ALA A 20 10.24 -5.21 -16.02
CA ALA A 20 11.52 -4.53 -16.12
C ALA A 20 11.69 -3.99 -17.55
N ALA A 21 12.22 -2.78 -17.70
CA ALA A 21 12.37 -2.14 -19.00
C ALA A 21 13.64 -1.33 -19.12
N GLU A 22 14.17 -1.32 -20.35
CA GLU A 22 15.17 -0.40 -20.81
C GLU A 22 14.62 0.34 -22.05
N PHE A 23 14.27 1.59 -21.86
CA PHE A 23 13.74 2.44 -22.92
C PHE A 23 14.79 3.43 -23.41
N SER A 24 14.87 3.61 -24.73
CA SER A 24 15.71 4.66 -25.34
C SER A 24 14.84 5.80 -25.88
N ALA A 25 15.18 7.05 -25.56
CA ALA A 25 14.37 8.22 -25.96
C ALA A 25 14.30 8.37 -27.50
N PRO A 26 13.17 8.89 -28.07
CA PRO A 26 11.92 9.15 -27.42
C PRO A 26 11.13 7.88 -27.15
N TRP A 27 10.50 7.79 -25.99
CA TRP A 27 9.61 6.70 -25.60
C TRP A 27 8.47 7.20 -24.71
N GLY A 28 7.41 6.43 -24.61
CA GLY A 28 6.32 6.67 -23.67
C GLY A 28 5.34 5.50 -23.66
N PHE A 29 4.69 5.31 -22.53
CA PHE A 29 3.62 4.33 -22.38
C PHE A 29 2.53 4.84 -21.43
N THR A 30 1.34 4.25 -21.55
CA THR A 30 0.20 4.53 -20.68
C THR A 30 -0.02 3.34 -19.75
N MET A 31 -0.04 3.61 -18.45
CA MET A 31 -0.50 2.66 -17.45
C MET A 31 -2.00 2.89 -17.20
N PRO A 32 -2.87 1.90 -17.48
CA PRO A 32 -4.28 2.04 -17.19
C PRO A 32 -4.55 2.01 -15.69
N SER A 33 -5.75 2.45 -15.29
CA SER A 33 -6.16 2.47 -13.89
C SER A 33 -6.18 1.09 -13.24
N SER A 34 -6.15 1.06 -11.90
CA SER A 34 -6.14 -0.16 -11.08
C SER A 34 -7.31 -1.10 -11.39
N CYS A 35 -8.48 -0.59 -11.76
CA CYS A 35 -9.61 -1.46 -12.13
C CYS A 35 -9.30 -2.38 -13.33
N VAL A 36 -8.50 -1.90 -14.28
CA VAL A 36 -8.02 -2.70 -15.42
C VAL A 36 -6.82 -3.55 -15.02
N MET A 37 -5.88 -2.95 -14.28
CA MET A 37 -4.63 -3.63 -13.90
C MET A 37 -4.85 -4.73 -12.87
N THR A 38 -5.79 -4.59 -11.93
CA THR A 38 -6.10 -5.62 -10.93
C THR A 38 -6.50 -6.94 -11.58
N ALA A 39 -7.35 -6.88 -12.62
CA ALA A 39 -7.76 -8.08 -13.34
C ALA A 39 -6.58 -8.80 -14.03
N ARG A 40 -5.54 -8.06 -14.41
CA ARG A 40 -4.36 -8.59 -15.11
C ARG A 40 -3.24 -9.03 -14.17
N LEU A 41 -2.89 -8.20 -13.18
CA LEU A 41 -1.75 -8.40 -12.28
C LEU A 41 -2.09 -9.30 -11.09
N ALA A 42 -3.27 -9.11 -10.51
CA ALA A 42 -3.69 -9.76 -9.28
C ALA A 42 -5.18 -10.11 -9.32
N PRO A 43 -5.58 -11.10 -10.15
CA PRO A 43 -6.98 -11.51 -10.26
C PRO A 43 -7.59 -11.80 -8.88
N GLY A 44 -8.69 -11.12 -8.58
CA GLY A 44 -9.39 -11.25 -7.29
C GLY A 44 -8.80 -10.41 -6.14
N ALA A 45 -7.78 -9.60 -6.35
CA ALA A 45 -7.44 -8.54 -5.40
C ALA A 45 -8.51 -7.44 -5.46
N SER A 46 -8.75 -6.79 -4.33
CA SER A 46 -9.71 -5.67 -4.24
C SER A 46 -9.06 -4.31 -4.48
N HIS A 47 -7.74 -4.24 -4.33
CA HIS A 47 -6.97 -3.01 -4.52
C HIS A 47 -5.53 -3.30 -4.95
N VAL A 48 -4.99 -2.46 -5.83
CA VAL A 48 -3.61 -2.52 -6.33
C VAL A 48 -2.99 -1.14 -6.22
N VAL A 49 -1.89 -1.06 -5.50
CA VAL A 49 -0.96 0.07 -5.50
C VAL A 49 0.09 -0.19 -6.57
N LEU A 50 0.34 0.75 -7.46
CA LEU A 50 1.38 0.64 -8.49
C LEU A 50 2.61 1.45 -8.09
N TYR A 51 3.80 0.98 -8.50
CA TYR A 51 5.02 1.75 -8.34
C TYR A 51 6.00 1.55 -9.51
N HIS A 52 6.81 2.57 -9.77
CA HIS A 52 7.90 2.51 -10.74
C HIS A 52 9.17 3.05 -10.08
N LEU A 53 10.21 2.25 -10.07
CA LEU A 53 11.55 2.63 -9.61
C LEU A 53 12.42 2.93 -10.83
N LEU A 54 12.88 4.16 -10.95
CA LEU A 54 13.83 4.57 -11.98
C LEU A 54 15.27 4.25 -11.52
N ILE A 55 15.92 3.38 -12.25
CA ILE A 55 17.30 2.92 -11.97
C ILE A 55 18.32 3.83 -12.65
N GLU A 56 18.06 4.20 -13.90
CA GLU A 56 18.98 4.98 -14.74
C GLU A 56 18.20 5.91 -15.68
N GLY A 57 18.83 7.01 -16.07
CA GLY A 57 18.27 7.96 -17.01
C GLY A 57 17.29 8.94 -16.37
N ARG A 58 16.36 9.45 -17.16
CA ARG A 58 15.32 10.41 -16.73
C ARG A 58 13.97 10.02 -17.29
N SER A 59 12.92 10.39 -16.58
CA SER A 59 11.54 10.19 -17.02
C SER A 59 10.63 11.30 -16.53
N VAL A 60 9.48 11.43 -17.18
CA VAL A 60 8.37 12.29 -16.74
C VAL A 60 7.14 11.40 -16.56
N VAL A 61 6.51 11.51 -15.42
CA VAL A 61 5.16 10.99 -15.15
C VAL A 61 4.18 12.11 -15.42
N GLU A 62 3.08 11.81 -16.10
CA GLU A 62 1.97 12.73 -16.32
C GLU A 62 0.67 12.05 -15.88
N MET A 63 0.00 12.67 -14.91
CA MET A 63 -1.31 12.24 -14.45
C MET A 63 -2.40 12.70 -15.41
N LEU A 64 -3.56 12.03 -15.43
CA LEU A 64 -4.70 12.47 -16.22
C LEU A 64 -5.22 13.85 -15.81
N SER A 65 -4.89 14.33 -14.62
CA SER A 65 -5.14 15.70 -14.15
C SER A 65 -4.26 16.76 -14.82
N GLY A 66 -3.22 16.34 -15.57
CA GLY A 66 -2.20 17.22 -16.14
C GLY A 66 -1.01 17.49 -15.21
N GLU A 67 -1.00 16.96 -13.99
CA GLU A 67 0.15 17.07 -13.10
C GLU A 67 1.34 16.30 -13.68
N GLN A 68 2.51 16.93 -13.73
CA GLN A 68 3.74 16.34 -14.23
C GLN A 68 4.80 16.26 -13.14
N ILE A 69 5.45 15.09 -13.06
CA ILE A 69 6.49 14.77 -12.07
C ILE A 69 7.73 14.26 -12.80
N GLY A 70 8.83 15.01 -12.71
CA GLY A 70 10.13 14.55 -13.21
C GLY A 70 10.74 13.51 -12.28
N LEU A 71 11.32 12.46 -12.87
CA LEU A 71 12.02 11.39 -12.14
C LEU A 71 13.51 11.41 -12.44
N GLU A 72 14.31 11.16 -11.41
CA GLU A 72 15.75 10.97 -11.45
C GLU A 72 16.13 9.58 -10.91
N PRO A 73 17.35 9.08 -11.18
CA PRO A 73 17.78 7.77 -10.71
C PRO A 73 17.65 7.60 -9.19
N GLY A 74 17.05 6.50 -8.77
CA GLY A 74 16.70 6.21 -7.39
C GLY A 74 15.32 6.73 -6.96
N ASP A 75 14.62 7.49 -7.82
CA ASP A 75 13.23 7.86 -7.55
C ASP A 75 12.32 6.67 -7.72
N ILE A 76 11.53 6.41 -6.68
CA ILE A 76 10.36 5.55 -6.75
C ILE A 76 9.12 6.43 -6.73
N VAL A 77 8.31 6.33 -7.78
CA VAL A 77 6.99 6.97 -7.87
C VAL A 77 5.93 5.93 -7.55
N VAL A 78 4.98 6.31 -6.71
CA VAL A 78 3.93 5.43 -6.21
C VAL A 78 2.57 6.02 -6.53
N PHE A 79 1.64 5.17 -6.95
CA PHE A 79 0.23 5.46 -7.22
C PHE A 79 -0.63 4.66 -6.25
N PRO A 80 -0.89 5.19 -5.04
CA PRO A 80 -1.55 4.46 -3.96
C PRO A 80 -2.94 3.97 -4.32
N HIS A 81 -3.65 4.72 -5.15
CA HIS A 81 -5.02 4.43 -5.59
C HIS A 81 -5.05 3.72 -6.96
N GLY A 82 -3.87 3.49 -7.54
CA GLY A 82 -3.74 2.86 -8.84
C GLY A 82 -4.29 3.70 -9.98
N ASP A 83 -4.11 5.01 -9.91
CA ASP A 83 -4.58 5.96 -10.92
C ASP A 83 -3.86 5.76 -12.26
N ALA A 84 -4.61 5.97 -13.35
CA ALA A 84 -4.04 5.92 -14.68
C ALA A 84 -3.06 7.09 -14.89
N HIS A 85 -1.95 6.79 -15.55
CA HIS A 85 -0.89 7.76 -15.79
C HIS A 85 -0.10 7.44 -17.05
N HIS A 86 0.62 8.44 -17.54
CA HIS A 86 1.60 8.30 -18.61
C HIS A 86 3.01 8.36 -18.06
N MET A 87 3.90 7.58 -18.66
CA MET A 87 5.34 7.69 -18.43
C MET A 87 6.04 7.90 -19.75
N SER A 88 7.02 8.82 -19.79
CA SER A 88 7.73 9.15 -21.02
C SER A 88 9.13 9.66 -20.75
N SER A 89 9.92 9.74 -21.85
CA SER A 89 11.21 10.44 -21.88
C SER A 89 11.06 11.97 -21.80
N GLY A 90 9.85 12.51 -21.84
CA GLY A 90 9.57 13.94 -21.95
C GLY A 90 9.73 14.43 -23.39
N LYS A 91 10.87 15.03 -23.73
CA LYS A 91 11.10 15.58 -25.08
C LYS A 91 10.93 14.54 -26.19
N GLY A 92 10.16 14.88 -27.21
CA GLY A 92 9.94 14.06 -28.39
C GLY A 92 8.97 12.89 -28.23
N ALA A 93 8.50 12.64 -27.02
CA ALA A 93 7.44 11.66 -26.78
C ALA A 93 6.08 12.32 -26.96
N SER A 94 5.18 11.70 -27.71
CA SER A 94 3.83 12.21 -27.94
C SER A 94 2.80 11.08 -27.99
N LEU A 95 1.58 11.38 -27.58
CA LEU A 95 0.44 10.47 -27.70
C LEU A 95 -0.04 10.35 -29.15
N PRO A 96 -0.56 9.17 -29.56
CA PRO A 96 -0.62 7.93 -28.80
C PRO A 96 0.74 7.24 -28.72
N PHE A 97 1.06 6.68 -27.54
CA PHE A 97 2.31 5.96 -27.37
C PHE A 97 2.30 4.60 -28.10
N PRO A 98 3.44 4.13 -28.63
CA PRO A 98 3.55 2.82 -29.25
C PRO A 98 3.20 1.69 -28.28
N ASN A 99 2.68 0.60 -28.82
CA ASN A 99 2.51 -0.64 -28.05
C ASN A 99 3.82 -1.42 -28.09
N TYR A 100 4.54 -1.43 -26.97
CA TYR A 100 5.81 -2.17 -26.83
C TYR A 100 5.60 -3.63 -26.38
N GLY A 101 4.39 -4.16 -26.36
CA GLY A 101 4.12 -5.52 -25.87
C GLY A 101 4.13 -5.64 -24.33
N ILE A 102 4.07 -4.52 -23.61
CA ILE A 102 4.07 -4.50 -22.13
C ILE A 102 2.96 -5.40 -21.57
N SER A 103 1.75 -5.34 -22.15
CA SER A 103 0.63 -6.20 -21.74
C SER A 103 0.93 -7.69 -21.82
N ASP A 104 1.67 -8.11 -22.83
CA ASP A 104 1.97 -9.53 -23.05
C ASP A 104 3.08 -10.00 -22.08
N LYS A 105 4.09 -9.17 -21.83
CA LYS A 105 5.09 -9.44 -20.80
C LYS A 105 4.46 -9.54 -19.40
N VAL A 106 3.55 -8.65 -19.07
CA VAL A 106 2.81 -8.68 -17.80
C VAL A 106 2.01 -9.97 -17.65
N LYS A 107 1.33 -10.42 -18.72
CA LYS A 107 0.55 -11.67 -18.71
C LYS A 107 1.42 -12.91 -18.58
N SER A 108 2.55 -12.95 -19.29
CA SER A 108 3.50 -14.07 -19.25
C SER A 108 4.35 -14.10 -17.99
N ARG A 109 4.31 -13.02 -17.17
CA ARG A 109 5.20 -12.83 -16.01
C ARG A 109 6.68 -12.92 -16.38
N ASP A 110 7.01 -12.51 -17.59
CA ASP A 110 8.38 -12.47 -18.09
C ASP A 110 9.07 -11.21 -17.57
N LEU A 111 10.05 -11.37 -16.67
CA LEU A 111 10.84 -10.30 -16.07
C LEU A 111 12.11 -9.95 -16.87
N SER A 112 12.36 -10.61 -18.01
CA SER A 112 13.44 -10.19 -18.89
C SER A 112 13.22 -8.73 -19.32
N PRO A 113 14.25 -7.87 -19.35
CA PRO A 113 14.09 -6.47 -19.70
C PRO A 113 13.42 -6.29 -21.07
N LEU A 114 12.43 -5.43 -21.15
CA LEU A 114 11.88 -4.97 -22.43
C LEU A 114 12.78 -3.86 -22.98
N HIS A 115 13.31 -4.06 -24.18
CA HIS A 115 14.08 -3.04 -24.90
C HIS A 115 13.21 -2.40 -25.96
N ALA A 116 13.01 -1.08 -25.87
CA ALA A 116 12.19 -0.33 -26.83
C ALA A 116 12.58 1.15 -26.88
N GLY A 117 12.09 1.87 -27.89
CA GLY A 117 12.24 3.32 -28.03
C GLY A 117 12.94 3.76 -29.29
N GLY A 118 13.41 5.01 -29.31
CA GLY A 118 13.93 5.70 -30.51
C GLY A 118 15.45 5.73 -30.65
N GLY A 119 16.22 5.09 -29.75
CA GLY A 119 17.69 4.99 -29.85
C GLY A 119 18.48 6.13 -29.20
N GLY A 120 17.82 7.02 -28.45
CA GLY A 120 18.46 8.11 -27.69
C GLY A 120 18.87 7.72 -26.27
N GLU A 121 18.79 8.66 -25.32
CA GLU A 121 19.12 8.43 -23.90
C GLU A 121 18.35 7.26 -23.32
N ILE A 122 19.04 6.43 -22.52
CA ILE A 122 18.47 5.22 -21.92
C ILE A 122 17.84 5.57 -20.58
N ALA A 123 16.67 4.99 -20.32
CA ALA A 123 16.02 4.96 -19.02
C ALA A 123 15.68 3.51 -18.63
N ARG A 124 16.12 3.08 -17.42
CA ARG A 124 15.86 1.74 -16.89
C ARG A 124 14.91 1.77 -15.73
N PHE A 125 13.91 0.88 -15.76
CA PHE A 125 12.85 0.81 -14.75
C PHE A 125 12.67 -0.59 -14.20
N VAL A 126 12.30 -0.65 -12.93
CA VAL A 126 11.65 -1.79 -12.31
C VAL A 126 10.26 -1.35 -11.86
N CYS A 127 9.24 -1.96 -12.43
CA CYS A 127 7.86 -1.66 -12.12
C CYS A 127 7.24 -2.80 -11.31
N GLY A 128 6.54 -2.45 -10.25
CA GLY A 128 5.91 -3.40 -9.36
C GLY A 128 4.52 -2.98 -8.90
N TYR A 129 3.89 -3.87 -8.17
CA TYR A 129 2.62 -3.59 -7.52
C TYR A 129 2.55 -4.20 -6.13
N MET A 130 1.67 -3.64 -5.31
CA MET A 130 1.27 -4.19 -4.03
C MET A 130 -0.23 -4.42 -4.04
N THR A 131 -0.68 -5.56 -3.55
CA THR A 131 -2.09 -5.78 -3.27
C THR A 131 -2.34 -5.68 -1.77
N CYS A 132 -3.45 -5.11 -1.40
CA CYS A 132 -3.90 -5.06 -0.02
C CYS A 132 -5.43 -5.12 0.05
N ASP A 133 -5.94 -5.41 1.24
CA ASP A 133 -7.36 -5.25 1.54
C ASP A 133 -7.61 -3.77 1.86
N PRO A 134 -8.41 -3.03 1.07
CA PRO A 134 -8.63 -1.60 1.26
C PRO A 134 -9.28 -1.27 2.61
N HIS A 135 -10.07 -2.18 3.19
CA HIS A 135 -10.61 -1.98 4.53
C HIS A 135 -9.53 -2.02 5.61
N LEU A 136 -8.49 -2.82 5.40
CA LEU A 136 -7.39 -2.96 6.36
C LEU A 136 -6.28 -1.93 6.14
N CYS A 137 -6.07 -1.50 4.89
CA CYS A 137 -5.08 -0.49 4.51
C CYS A 137 -5.63 0.94 4.56
N GLY A 138 -6.96 1.09 4.73
CA GLY A 138 -7.64 2.38 4.68
C GLY A 138 -6.95 3.52 5.43
N PRO A 139 -6.52 3.34 6.69
CA PRO A 139 -5.82 4.39 7.42
C PRO A 139 -4.55 4.90 6.72
N ILE A 140 -3.81 4.02 6.03
CA ILE A 140 -2.63 4.41 5.26
C ILE A 140 -3.04 5.01 3.93
N LEU A 141 -3.84 4.28 3.13
CA LEU A 141 -4.17 4.67 1.76
C LEU A 141 -4.93 6.00 1.69
N ASN A 142 -5.91 6.21 2.58
CA ASN A 142 -6.70 7.45 2.59
C ASN A 142 -5.87 8.70 2.94
N GLY A 143 -4.71 8.53 3.57
CA GLY A 143 -3.79 9.62 3.88
C GLY A 143 -2.74 9.88 2.80
N LEU A 144 -2.74 9.10 1.70
CA LEU A 144 -1.79 9.26 0.61
C LEU A 144 -2.41 10.05 -0.55
N PRO A 145 -1.65 10.91 -1.24
CA PRO A 145 -2.10 11.60 -2.45
C PRO A 145 -2.26 10.61 -3.62
N ALA A 146 -2.84 11.08 -4.73
CA ALA A 146 -3.00 10.28 -5.96
C ALA A 146 -1.65 9.74 -6.47
N VAL A 147 -0.59 10.54 -6.33
CA VAL A 147 0.79 10.19 -6.68
C VAL A 147 1.76 10.82 -5.70
N PHE A 148 2.83 10.11 -5.37
CA PHE A 148 3.98 10.70 -4.66
C PHE A 148 5.28 10.03 -5.11
N LYS A 149 6.38 10.73 -4.92
CA LYS A 149 7.70 10.17 -5.17
C LYS A 149 8.62 10.36 -3.97
N VAL A 150 9.56 9.44 -3.80
CA VAL A 150 10.69 9.55 -2.89
C VAL A 150 11.95 9.03 -3.57
N ASN A 151 13.12 9.58 -3.23
CA ASN A 151 14.38 9.03 -3.67
C ASN A 151 14.92 8.06 -2.62
N ILE A 152 15.20 6.81 -3.03
CA ILE A 152 15.71 5.78 -2.11
C ILE A 152 17.23 5.79 -1.98
N ARG A 153 17.97 6.46 -2.88
CA ARG A 153 19.43 6.54 -2.86
C ARG A 153 19.99 7.50 -1.82
N THR A 154 19.17 8.03 -0.92
CA THR A 154 19.59 8.99 0.11
C THR A 154 20.39 8.35 1.24
N ASP A 155 20.39 7.03 1.38
CA ASP A 155 21.11 6.30 2.41
C ASP A 155 21.49 4.87 1.98
N ARG A 156 22.26 4.18 2.86
CA ARG A 156 22.76 2.81 2.59
C ARG A 156 21.62 1.77 2.48
N ALA A 157 20.55 1.95 3.23
CA ALA A 157 19.43 0.99 3.22
C ALA A 157 18.71 1.00 1.87
N GLY A 158 18.47 2.18 1.30
CA GLY A 158 17.87 2.32 -0.02
C GLY A 158 18.76 1.76 -1.13
N HIS A 159 20.06 2.03 -1.11
CA HIS A 159 21.00 1.42 -2.06
C HIS A 159 21.03 -0.11 -1.96
N TRP A 160 20.98 -0.65 -0.75
CA TRP A 160 20.91 -2.11 -0.55
C TRP A 160 19.61 -2.69 -1.13
N LEU A 161 18.46 -2.04 -0.89
CA LEU A 161 17.17 -2.46 -1.44
C LEU A 161 17.18 -2.45 -2.97
N GLU A 162 17.67 -1.37 -3.57
CA GLU A 162 17.75 -1.23 -5.02
C GLU A 162 18.61 -2.36 -5.64
N ASN A 163 19.83 -2.54 -5.14
CA ASN A 163 20.74 -3.57 -5.63
C ASN A 163 20.14 -4.98 -5.44
N SER A 164 19.47 -5.23 -4.34
CA SER A 164 18.82 -6.52 -4.08
C SER A 164 17.66 -6.79 -5.05
N ILE A 165 16.86 -5.78 -5.37
CA ILE A 165 15.77 -5.91 -6.34
C ILE A 165 16.33 -6.17 -7.73
N LEU A 166 17.36 -5.43 -8.17
CA LEU A 166 17.99 -5.62 -9.46
C LEU A 166 18.56 -7.03 -9.61
N HIS A 167 19.31 -7.49 -8.61
CA HIS A 167 19.85 -8.84 -8.60
C HIS A 167 18.76 -9.92 -8.73
N LEU A 168 17.66 -9.77 -7.99
CA LEU A 168 16.57 -10.74 -8.04
C LEU A 168 15.72 -10.66 -9.31
N VAL A 169 15.64 -9.50 -9.96
CA VAL A 169 15.03 -9.36 -11.30
C VAL A 169 15.84 -10.19 -12.31
N GLU A 170 17.16 -10.08 -12.28
CA GLU A 170 18.07 -10.88 -13.13
C GLU A 170 17.96 -12.38 -12.84
N GLU A 171 17.92 -12.77 -11.56
CA GLU A 171 17.71 -14.18 -11.16
C GLU A 171 16.35 -14.72 -11.63
N ALA A 172 15.30 -13.93 -11.50
CA ALA A 172 13.96 -14.34 -11.91
C ALA A 172 13.86 -14.49 -13.43
N ALA A 173 14.53 -13.61 -14.20
CA ALA A 173 14.63 -13.72 -15.65
C ALA A 173 15.36 -14.99 -16.09
N SER A 174 16.31 -15.48 -15.28
CA SER A 174 17.03 -16.75 -15.51
C SER A 174 16.24 -18.01 -15.07
N GLY A 175 15.04 -17.86 -14.51
CA GLY A 175 14.19 -18.97 -14.09
C GLY A 175 14.64 -19.67 -12.80
N ARG A 176 15.44 -19.03 -11.95
CA ARG A 176 15.92 -19.62 -10.70
C ARG A 176 14.78 -19.87 -9.71
N VAL A 177 14.76 -21.07 -9.13
CA VAL A 177 13.75 -21.50 -8.18
C VAL A 177 13.72 -20.58 -6.95
N GLY A 178 12.53 -20.08 -6.58
CA GLY A 178 12.34 -19.24 -5.39
C GLY A 178 12.55 -17.74 -5.60
N SER A 179 13.11 -17.28 -6.72
CA SER A 179 13.36 -15.85 -7.00
C SER A 179 12.07 -15.01 -6.96
N ALA A 180 10.97 -15.52 -7.48
CA ALA A 180 9.69 -14.81 -7.43
C ALA A 180 9.20 -14.56 -5.99
N ALA A 181 9.40 -15.52 -5.09
CA ALA A 181 9.03 -15.37 -3.67
C ALA A 181 9.93 -14.34 -2.97
N MET A 182 11.21 -14.33 -3.27
CA MET A 182 12.16 -13.34 -2.75
C MET A 182 11.85 -11.94 -3.26
N LEU A 183 11.58 -11.79 -4.57
CA LEU A 183 11.16 -10.52 -5.17
C LEU A 183 9.90 -9.97 -4.50
N ALA A 184 8.92 -10.83 -4.21
CA ALA A 184 7.71 -10.41 -3.51
C ALA A 184 8.04 -9.82 -2.13
N LYS A 185 8.94 -10.46 -1.36
CA LYS A 185 9.35 -9.97 -0.05
C LYS A 185 10.17 -8.68 -0.10
N LEU A 186 11.06 -8.56 -1.07
CA LEU A 186 11.79 -7.31 -1.26
C LEU A 186 10.90 -6.17 -1.77
N SER A 187 9.91 -6.46 -2.60
CA SER A 187 8.91 -5.46 -3.01
C SER A 187 8.11 -4.95 -1.81
N GLU A 188 7.74 -5.83 -0.88
CA GLU A 188 7.10 -5.43 0.39
C GLU A 188 8.04 -4.51 1.20
N ALA A 189 9.30 -4.90 1.36
CA ALA A 189 10.29 -4.10 2.09
C ALA A 189 10.54 -2.74 1.44
N LEU A 190 10.66 -2.70 0.11
CA LEU A 190 10.80 -1.46 -0.65
C LEU A 190 9.61 -0.53 -0.44
N PHE A 191 8.39 -1.07 -0.50
CA PHE A 191 7.18 -0.28 -0.29
C PHE A 191 7.11 0.29 1.14
N ILE A 192 7.43 -0.51 2.15
CA ILE A 192 7.49 -0.07 3.55
C ILE A 192 8.54 1.05 3.72
N ASP A 193 9.73 0.88 3.15
CA ASP A 193 10.77 1.91 3.22
C ASP A 193 10.36 3.19 2.48
N THR A 194 9.72 3.05 1.33
CA THR A 194 9.15 4.17 0.57
C THR A 194 8.12 4.96 1.38
N LEU A 195 7.19 4.26 2.05
CA LEU A 195 6.22 4.92 2.95
C LEU A 195 6.90 5.61 4.13
N ARG A 196 7.91 4.98 4.75
CA ARG A 196 8.67 5.61 5.85
C ARG A 196 9.37 6.90 5.40
N ARG A 197 9.97 6.91 4.21
CA ARG A 197 10.61 8.11 3.62
C ARG A 197 9.57 9.19 3.32
N TYR A 198 8.45 8.80 2.72
CA TYR A 198 7.34 9.72 2.46
C TYR A 198 6.86 10.37 3.77
N VAL A 199 6.55 9.55 4.79
CA VAL A 199 6.13 10.03 6.11
C VAL A 199 7.18 10.95 6.73
N SER A 200 8.47 10.60 6.64
CA SER A 200 9.57 11.43 7.17
C SER A 200 9.69 12.78 6.46
N GLY A 201 9.30 12.87 5.20
CA GLY A 201 9.31 14.09 4.40
C GLY A 201 8.08 14.99 4.55
N LEU A 202 7.03 14.54 5.26
CA LEU A 202 5.82 15.33 5.45
C LEU A 202 6.14 16.62 6.25
N SER A 203 5.54 17.74 5.85
CA SER A 203 5.67 18.99 6.60
C SER A 203 4.90 18.92 7.93
N ALA A 204 5.25 19.79 8.89
CA ALA A 204 4.56 19.86 10.17
C ALA A 204 3.09 20.33 10.06
N GLU A 205 2.74 20.96 8.96
CA GLU A 205 1.39 21.48 8.69
C GLU A 205 0.46 20.42 8.08
N GLN A 206 1.03 19.34 7.52
CA GLN A 206 0.24 18.27 6.92
C GLN A 206 -0.55 17.51 8.00
N THR A 207 -1.75 17.12 7.62
CA THR A 207 -2.69 16.33 8.42
C THR A 207 -2.89 14.95 7.82
N GLY A 208 -3.76 14.16 8.40
CA GLY A 208 -3.99 12.79 8.00
C GLY A 208 -3.28 11.78 8.92
N TRP A 209 -3.66 10.54 8.81
CA TRP A 209 -3.20 9.47 9.69
C TRP A 209 -1.67 9.34 9.70
N LEU A 210 -1.04 9.40 8.52
CA LEU A 210 0.42 9.29 8.39
C LEU A 210 1.15 10.45 9.09
N ALA A 211 0.66 11.67 8.95
CA ALA A 211 1.20 12.82 9.66
C ALA A 211 0.98 12.70 11.19
N GLY A 212 -0.19 12.19 11.59
CA GLY A 212 -0.52 11.92 13.00
C GLY A 212 0.43 10.93 13.66
N THR A 213 0.97 9.94 12.93
CA THR A 213 1.98 9.01 13.51
C THR A 213 3.28 9.68 13.91
N ARG A 214 3.62 10.83 13.32
CA ARG A 214 4.81 11.64 13.67
C ARG A 214 4.56 12.63 14.80
N ASP A 215 3.31 12.99 15.05
CA ASP A 215 2.98 13.87 16.16
C ASP A 215 3.25 13.16 17.49
N PRO A 216 4.02 13.74 18.42
CA PRO A 216 4.43 13.05 19.65
C PRO A 216 3.25 12.58 20.52
N VAL A 217 2.14 13.30 20.48
CA VAL A 217 0.94 12.99 21.28
C VAL A 217 0.06 11.99 20.53
N VAL A 218 -0.30 12.30 19.28
CA VAL A 218 -1.17 11.44 18.45
C VAL A 218 -0.50 10.12 18.19
N GLY A 219 0.78 10.10 17.83
CA GLY A 219 1.55 8.88 17.59
C GLY A 219 1.63 7.99 18.82
N LYS A 220 1.90 8.58 20.04
CA LYS A 220 1.87 7.84 21.30
C LYS A 220 0.46 7.32 21.60
N GLY A 221 -0.56 8.14 21.40
CA GLY A 221 -1.96 7.74 21.59
C GLY A 221 -2.36 6.59 20.67
N LEU A 222 -2.02 6.66 19.37
CA LEU A 222 -2.24 5.60 18.40
C LEU A 222 -1.53 4.30 18.81
N ALA A 223 -0.28 4.37 19.24
CA ALA A 223 0.48 3.20 19.69
C ALA A 223 -0.18 2.52 20.92
N LEU A 224 -0.70 3.32 21.87
CA LEU A 224 -1.45 2.81 23.02
C LEU A 224 -2.76 2.15 22.61
N LEU A 225 -3.55 2.80 21.76
CA LEU A 225 -4.81 2.26 21.26
C LEU A 225 -4.62 0.98 20.45
N HIS A 226 -3.55 0.89 19.68
CA HIS A 226 -3.23 -0.31 18.90
C HIS A 226 -2.76 -1.47 19.78
N SER A 227 -1.78 -1.23 20.65
CA SER A 227 -1.19 -2.28 21.48
C SER A 227 -2.13 -2.83 22.56
N ARG A 228 -3.09 -2.00 23.00
CA ARG A 228 -4.06 -2.33 24.05
C ARG A 228 -5.49 -2.11 23.56
N ALA A 229 -5.84 -2.62 22.37
CA ALA A 229 -7.13 -2.35 21.73
C ALA A 229 -8.34 -2.82 22.57
N ALA A 230 -8.22 -3.94 23.28
CA ALA A 230 -9.28 -4.47 24.13
C ALA A 230 -9.49 -3.68 25.44
N HIS A 231 -8.50 -2.87 25.86
CA HIS A 231 -8.59 -2.09 27.09
C HIS A 231 -9.77 -1.10 27.00
N PRO A 232 -10.58 -0.93 28.07
CA PRO A 232 -11.74 -0.04 28.10
C PRO A 232 -11.32 1.44 28.20
N TRP A 233 -10.57 1.91 27.23
CA TRP A 233 -10.07 3.28 27.16
C TRP A 233 -11.18 4.32 27.23
N THR A 234 -10.94 5.35 28.03
CA THR A 234 -11.65 6.63 27.94
C THR A 234 -10.73 7.71 27.41
N ASN A 235 -11.31 8.84 26.95
CA ASN A 235 -10.49 9.99 26.57
C ASN A 235 -9.65 10.55 27.76
N ALA A 236 -10.12 10.35 28.99
CA ALA A 236 -9.38 10.78 30.18
C ALA A 236 -8.15 9.93 30.41
N ASP A 237 -8.31 8.58 30.40
CA ASP A 237 -7.19 7.64 30.60
C ASP A 237 -6.11 7.83 29.51
N LEU A 238 -6.55 7.97 28.25
CA LEU A 238 -5.62 8.16 27.14
C LEU A 238 -4.89 9.52 27.25
N ALA A 239 -5.58 10.58 27.68
CA ALA A 239 -4.98 11.89 27.86
C ALA A 239 -3.93 11.90 28.99
N GLU A 240 -4.21 11.20 30.09
CA GLU A 240 -3.27 11.00 31.19
C GLU A 240 -2.02 10.24 30.72
N GLU A 241 -2.19 9.14 30.00
CA GLU A 241 -1.08 8.32 29.46
C GLU A 241 -0.18 9.09 28.48
N VAL A 242 -0.75 10.00 27.68
CA VAL A 242 0.05 10.81 26.74
C VAL A 242 0.55 12.11 27.35
N GLY A 243 0.08 12.51 28.55
CA GLY A 243 0.56 13.64 29.33
C GLY A 243 -0.04 15.01 28.92
N ILE A 244 -1.32 15.04 28.48
CA ILE A 244 -2.02 16.28 28.12
C ILE A 244 -3.45 16.31 28.66
N SER A 245 -4.15 17.44 28.51
CA SER A 245 -5.56 17.53 28.89
C SER A 245 -6.47 16.75 27.92
N ARG A 246 -7.62 16.28 28.41
CA ARG A 246 -8.65 15.58 27.60
C ARG A 246 -9.08 16.40 26.38
N SER A 247 -9.31 17.70 26.54
CA SER A 247 -9.72 18.59 25.43
C SER A 247 -8.63 18.71 24.38
N ALA A 248 -7.37 18.90 24.78
CA ALA A 248 -6.23 18.99 23.88
C ALA A 248 -5.99 17.67 23.12
N LEU A 249 -6.21 16.51 23.77
CA LEU A 249 -6.13 15.21 23.11
C LEU A 249 -7.18 15.08 21.99
N VAL A 250 -8.45 15.38 22.29
CA VAL A 250 -9.56 15.29 21.32
C VAL A 250 -9.33 16.25 20.16
N GLU A 251 -8.99 17.51 20.43
CA GLU A 251 -8.67 18.50 19.41
C GLU A 251 -7.53 18.03 18.49
N ARG A 252 -6.46 17.49 19.07
CA ARG A 252 -5.29 17.06 18.31
C ARG A 252 -5.57 15.83 17.45
N PHE A 253 -6.28 14.84 17.98
CA PHE A 253 -6.76 13.70 17.18
C PHE A 253 -7.67 14.14 16.04
N THR A 254 -8.66 15.00 16.32
CA THR A 254 -9.57 15.51 15.28
C THR A 254 -8.80 16.29 14.20
N ARG A 255 -7.82 17.09 14.58
CA ARG A 255 -6.97 17.83 13.63
C ARG A 255 -6.24 16.89 12.64
N TYR A 256 -5.64 15.80 13.15
CA TYR A 256 -4.84 14.90 12.32
C TYR A 256 -5.67 13.80 11.64
N LEU A 257 -6.69 13.27 12.31
CA LEU A 257 -7.39 12.05 11.89
C LEU A 257 -8.83 12.31 11.44
N ASP A 258 -9.31 13.55 11.57
CA ASP A 258 -10.70 13.95 11.34
C ASP A 258 -11.72 13.20 12.22
N GLU A 259 -11.25 12.62 13.33
CA GLU A 259 -12.10 11.89 14.27
C GLU A 259 -11.54 11.91 15.70
N ALA A 260 -12.45 11.71 16.68
CA ALA A 260 -12.06 11.62 18.09
C ALA A 260 -11.39 10.27 18.42
N PRO A 261 -10.53 10.20 19.49
CA PRO A 261 -9.75 9.00 19.83
C PRO A 261 -10.62 7.75 20.01
N MET A 262 -11.76 7.82 20.68
CA MET A 262 -12.63 6.67 20.93
C MET A 262 -13.40 6.21 19.68
N THR A 263 -13.67 7.11 18.75
CA THR A 263 -14.21 6.77 17.41
C THR A 263 -13.17 5.99 16.62
N TYR A 264 -11.91 6.48 16.61
CA TYR A 264 -10.79 5.77 16.02
C TYR A 264 -10.61 4.36 16.61
N LEU A 265 -10.60 4.24 17.95
CA LEU A 265 -10.49 2.94 18.63
C LEU A 265 -11.61 1.97 18.23
N THR A 266 -12.84 2.46 18.15
CA THR A 266 -13.98 1.64 17.72
C THR A 266 -13.74 1.08 16.31
N ARG A 267 -13.34 1.92 15.38
CA ARG A 267 -13.01 1.51 14.00
C ARG A 267 -11.83 0.53 13.96
N TRP A 268 -10.77 0.80 14.73
CA TRP A 268 -9.62 -0.10 14.83
C TRP A 268 -10.00 -1.49 15.35
N ARG A 269 -10.80 -1.57 16.42
CA ARG A 269 -11.34 -2.84 16.93
C ARG A 269 -12.10 -3.62 15.86
N LEU A 270 -12.95 -2.95 15.10
CA LEU A 270 -13.71 -3.59 14.02
C LEU A 270 -12.80 -4.10 12.89
N GLN A 271 -11.71 -3.40 12.57
CA GLN A 271 -10.71 -3.88 11.62
C GLN A 271 -9.95 -5.12 12.14
N LEU A 272 -9.59 -5.15 13.43
CA LEU A 272 -9.01 -6.34 14.05
C LEU A 272 -9.97 -7.53 13.98
N ALA A 273 -11.26 -7.32 14.24
CA ALA A 273 -12.28 -8.35 14.10
C ALA A 273 -12.41 -8.86 12.66
N ALA A 274 -12.42 -7.97 11.69
CA ALA A 274 -12.49 -8.33 10.27
C ALA A 274 -11.29 -9.23 9.88
N ARG A 275 -10.09 -8.89 10.34
CA ARG A 275 -8.89 -9.74 10.17
C ARG A 275 -9.03 -11.12 10.82
N ALA A 276 -9.53 -11.17 12.07
CA ALA A 276 -9.74 -12.42 12.78
C ALA A 276 -10.79 -13.31 12.09
N LEU A 277 -11.87 -12.72 11.58
CA LEU A 277 -12.92 -13.41 10.82
C LEU A 277 -12.39 -14.02 9.52
N GLN A 278 -11.46 -13.35 8.83
CA GLN A 278 -10.84 -13.83 7.60
C GLN A 278 -9.82 -14.96 7.85
N LYS A 279 -9.03 -14.85 8.93
CA LYS A 279 -7.89 -15.72 9.18
C LYS A 279 -8.21 -16.95 10.06
N THR A 280 -9.32 -16.94 10.79
CA THR A 280 -9.64 -17.97 11.78
C THR A 280 -11.07 -18.50 11.65
N SER A 281 -11.32 -19.66 12.27
CA SER A 281 -12.67 -20.23 12.42
C SER A 281 -13.32 -19.94 13.79
N ARG A 282 -12.72 -19.08 14.61
CA ARG A 282 -13.16 -18.73 15.96
C ARG A 282 -14.59 -18.18 15.97
N GLY A 283 -15.32 -18.38 17.07
CA GLY A 283 -16.67 -17.85 17.26
C GLY A 283 -16.74 -16.33 17.10
N VAL A 284 -17.86 -15.82 16.63
CA VAL A 284 -18.07 -14.36 16.52
C VAL A 284 -18.04 -13.71 17.90
N ALA A 285 -18.65 -14.38 18.91
CA ALA A 285 -18.64 -13.94 20.30
C ALA A 285 -17.21 -13.85 20.88
N ASP A 286 -16.36 -14.86 20.60
CA ASP A 286 -14.98 -14.89 21.10
C ASP A 286 -14.16 -13.73 20.49
N ILE A 287 -14.34 -13.47 19.20
CA ILE A 287 -13.67 -12.36 18.53
C ILE A 287 -14.14 -11.02 19.09
N ALA A 288 -15.46 -10.86 19.33
CA ALA A 288 -16.01 -9.66 19.93
C ALA A 288 -15.43 -9.37 21.32
N ALA A 289 -15.35 -10.40 22.16
CA ALA A 289 -14.78 -10.29 23.50
C ALA A 289 -13.28 -9.93 23.47
N GLU A 290 -12.51 -10.55 22.59
CA GLU A 290 -11.06 -10.30 22.43
C GLU A 290 -10.74 -8.85 22.05
N ILE A 291 -11.59 -8.21 21.25
CA ILE A 291 -11.39 -6.82 20.84
C ILE A 291 -12.05 -5.80 21.78
N GLY A 292 -12.58 -6.26 22.94
CA GLY A 292 -13.12 -5.40 23.99
C GLY A 292 -14.57 -5.00 23.82
N TYR A 293 -15.43 -5.82 23.18
CA TYR A 293 -16.87 -5.66 23.20
C TYR A 293 -17.48 -6.50 24.32
N GLU A 294 -18.32 -5.88 25.14
CA GLU A 294 -19.03 -6.55 26.25
C GLU A 294 -20.17 -7.46 25.79
N SER A 295 -20.72 -7.21 24.58
CA SER A 295 -21.78 -8.04 24.03
C SER A 295 -21.63 -8.28 22.54
N GLU A 296 -21.92 -9.50 22.09
CA GLU A 296 -21.97 -9.87 20.68
C GLU A 296 -23.01 -9.03 19.90
N ALA A 297 -24.12 -8.68 20.53
CA ALA A 297 -25.17 -7.89 19.89
C ALA A 297 -24.69 -6.47 19.58
N ALA A 298 -23.94 -5.82 20.48
CA ALA A 298 -23.35 -4.51 20.25
C ALA A 298 -22.28 -4.57 19.14
N PHE A 299 -21.44 -5.59 19.19
CA PHE A 299 -20.45 -5.86 18.15
C PHE A 299 -21.11 -6.06 16.77
N ASN A 300 -22.12 -6.92 16.66
CA ASN A 300 -22.80 -7.19 15.40
C ASN A 300 -23.39 -5.92 14.76
N ARG A 301 -24.00 -5.04 15.57
CA ARG A 301 -24.52 -3.75 15.09
C ARG A 301 -23.40 -2.83 14.60
N ALA A 302 -22.31 -2.70 15.36
CA ALA A 302 -21.18 -1.87 15.00
C ALA A 302 -20.48 -2.39 13.74
N PHE A 303 -20.25 -3.69 13.66
CA PHE A 303 -19.62 -4.34 12.51
C PHE A 303 -20.46 -4.18 11.23
N LYS A 304 -21.80 -4.40 11.31
CA LYS A 304 -22.68 -4.20 10.16
C LYS A 304 -22.69 -2.75 9.68
N ARG A 305 -22.63 -1.78 10.60
CA ARG A 305 -22.56 -0.36 10.25
C ARG A 305 -21.26 -0.01 9.53
N GLU A 306 -20.13 -0.57 9.95
CA GLU A 306 -18.80 -0.32 9.37
C GLU A 306 -18.60 -1.02 8.02
N PHE A 307 -18.95 -2.31 7.94
CA PHE A 307 -18.68 -3.17 6.76
C PHE A 307 -19.91 -3.44 5.90
N GLY A 308 -21.06 -2.86 6.18
CA GLY A 308 -22.31 -3.03 5.43
C GLY A 308 -22.99 -4.37 5.62
N GLN A 309 -22.35 -5.36 6.29
CA GLN A 309 -22.87 -6.71 6.47
C GLN A 309 -22.49 -7.31 7.84
N PRO A 310 -23.27 -8.30 8.32
CA PRO A 310 -22.96 -8.98 9.58
C PRO A 310 -21.65 -9.79 9.53
N PRO A 311 -20.96 -9.99 10.69
CA PRO A 311 -19.67 -10.69 10.77
C PRO A 311 -19.70 -12.10 10.16
N GLY A 312 -20.77 -12.88 10.38
CA GLY A 312 -20.90 -14.22 9.85
C GLY A 312 -20.94 -14.25 8.31
N ARG A 313 -21.68 -13.32 7.70
CA ARG A 313 -21.75 -13.18 6.24
C ARG A 313 -20.40 -12.70 5.66
N TYR A 314 -19.77 -11.73 6.30
CA TYR A 314 -18.44 -11.24 5.95
C TYR A 314 -17.43 -12.38 5.89
N ARG A 315 -17.41 -13.28 6.91
CA ARG A 315 -16.57 -14.48 6.92
C ARG A 315 -16.88 -15.44 5.77
N ALA A 316 -18.15 -15.71 5.51
CA ALA A 316 -18.58 -16.66 4.46
C ALA A 316 -18.14 -16.20 3.07
N GLU A 317 -18.33 -14.92 2.75
CA GLU A 317 -17.93 -14.32 1.48
C GLU A 317 -16.40 -14.40 1.27
N HIS A 318 -15.61 -14.10 2.29
CA HIS A 318 -14.15 -14.22 2.20
C HIS A 318 -13.66 -15.66 2.02
N LYS A 319 -14.32 -16.64 2.66
CA LYS A 319 -13.99 -18.06 2.45
C LYS A 319 -14.32 -18.53 1.04
N SER A 320 -15.45 -18.11 0.50
CA SER A 320 -15.85 -18.47 -0.87
C SER A 320 -14.90 -17.89 -1.93
N LEU A 321 -14.41 -16.66 -1.73
CA LEU A 321 -13.40 -16.04 -2.60
C LEU A 321 -12.07 -16.81 -2.58
N LEU A 322 -11.66 -17.34 -1.43
CA LEU A 322 -10.44 -18.15 -1.31
C LEU A 322 -10.58 -19.54 -1.97
N THR A 323 -11.76 -20.16 -1.87
CA THR A 323 -12.04 -21.47 -2.49
C THR A 323 -12.10 -21.36 -4.02
N ASN A 324 -12.75 -20.32 -4.53
CA ASN A 324 -12.81 -20.05 -5.97
C ASN A 324 -11.44 -19.71 -6.59
N ARG A 325 -10.53 -19.12 -5.78
CA ARG A 325 -9.14 -18.87 -6.19
C ARG A 325 -8.30 -20.14 -6.28
N ARG A 326 -8.51 -21.12 -5.38
CA ARG A 326 -7.83 -22.43 -5.45
C ARG A 326 -8.26 -23.22 -6.70
N ASN A 327 -9.55 -23.28 -6.95
CA ASN A 327 -10.08 -24.04 -8.10
C ASN A 327 -9.68 -23.44 -9.47
N LYS A 328 -9.42 -22.12 -9.54
CA LYS A 328 -8.92 -21.46 -10.77
C LYS A 328 -7.40 -21.51 -10.96
N ALA A 329 -6.67 -21.92 -9.95
CA ALA A 329 -5.22 -22.10 -10.04
C ALA A 329 -4.84 -23.55 -10.38
N ASP A 330 -5.80 -24.47 -10.25
CA ASP A 330 -5.63 -25.90 -10.54
C ASP A 330 -6.21 -26.29 -11.94
N ASP A 331 -6.87 -25.35 -12.65
CA ASP A 331 -7.28 -25.42 -14.06
C ASP A 331 -6.29 -24.62 -14.95
#